data_60e482a2aae19ccda75862f8a5171913
#
_entry.id   60e482a2aae19ccda75862f8a5171913
#
_cell.length_a   1.000
_cell.length_b   1.000
_cell.length_c   1.000
_cell.angle_alpha   90.00
_cell.angle_beta   90.00
_cell.angle_gamma   90.00
#
_symmetry.space_group_name_H-M   'P 1'
#
loop_
_entity.id
_entity.type
_entity.pdbx_description
1 polymer ?
#
loop_
_entity_poly.entity_id
_entity_poly.type
_entity_poly.pdbx_seq_one_letter_code
_entity_poly.pdbx_strand_id
1 'polypeptide(L)'
;MAQNIRYFFQEALNKANVDEGNANNISAIVSYTLQKGVKALWMGDLETKFMENIQNEVKWPKVDVLFAPHHGRKTGKIPSDILEQLDPQVIILGHAENWEYMDYYGGYNTIKRTSGGDIQMDCSNGKIDFFSSEQSYTENFLEIDDSHSTHEGLYYFGSMKTRSR
;
A
#
# COMPACT_ATOMS: atom_id res chain seq x y z
N MET A 1 3.77 -17.59 13.52
CA MET A 1 2.41 -17.07 13.21
C MET A 1 1.54 -17.45 14.40
N ALA A 2 0.82 -16.50 15.00
CA ALA A 2 -0.06 -16.77 16.14
C ALA A 2 -1.15 -17.78 15.75
N GLN A 3 -1.56 -18.63 16.72
CA GLN A 3 -2.54 -19.70 16.47
C GLN A 3 -3.87 -19.15 15.93
N ASN A 4 -4.27 -17.98 16.40
CA ASN A 4 -5.51 -17.31 15.99
C ASN A 4 -5.48 -16.83 14.52
N ILE A 5 -4.33 -16.34 14.02
CA ILE A 5 -4.20 -15.94 12.61
C ILE A 5 -4.40 -17.16 11.70
N ARG A 6 -3.86 -18.33 12.07
CA ARG A 6 -4.10 -19.58 11.34
C ARG A 6 -5.57 -19.95 11.29
N TYR A 7 -6.28 -19.73 12.39
CA TYR A 7 -7.73 -19.99 12.45
C TYR A 7 -8.49 -19.09 11.48
N PHE A 8 -8.28 -17.78 11.51
CA PHE A 8 -8.96 -16.85 10.61
C PHE A 8 -8.63 -17.12 9.13
N PHE A 9 -7.37 -17.43 8.83
CA PHE A 9 -6.98 -17.80 7.47
C PHE A 9 -7.68 -19.11 7.02
N GLN A 10 -7.73 -20.11 7.88
CA GLN A 10 -8.40 -21.38 7.56
C GLN A 10 -9.92 -21.20 7.40
N GLU A 11 -10.52 -20.34 8.21
CA GLU A 11 -11.93 -20.00 8.08
C GLU A 11 -12.21 -19.29 6.75
N ALA A 12 -11.39 -18.30 6.37
CA ALA A 12 -11.51 -17.61 5.10
C ALA A 12 -11.34 -18.58 3.91
N LEU A 13 -10.36 -19.48 3.99
CA LEU A 13 -10.12 -20.49 2.96
C LEU A 13 -11.31 -21.46 2.82
N ASN A 14 -11.87 -21.91 3.94
CA ASN A 14 -13.03 -22.80 3.94
C ASN A 14 -14.25 -22.13 3.29
N LYS A 15 -14.51 -20.87 3.65
CA LYS A 15 -15.60 -20.08 3.06
C LYS A 15 -15.40 -19.86 1.55
N ALA A 16 -14.17 -19.54 1.13
CA ALA A 16 -13.86 -19.38 -0.29
C ALA A 16 -14.08 -20.66 -1.10
N ASN A 17 -13.76 -21.82 -0.52
CA ASN A 17 -13.90 -23.12 -1.19
C ASN A 17 -15.36 -23.55 -1.41
N VAL A 18 -16.29 -23.03 -0.61
CA VAL A 18 -17.73 -23.33 -0.74
C VAL A 18 -18.53 -22.17 -1.32
N ASP A 19 -17.85 -21.17 -1.87
CA ASP A 19 -18.45 -19.96 -2.46
C ASP A 19 -19.30 -19.12 -1.45
N GLU A 20 -19.11 -19.36 -0.16
CA GLU A 20 -19.78 -18.63 0.92
C GLU A 20 -18.94 -17.48 1.45
N GLY A 21 -17.72 -17.32 0.94
CA GLY A 21 -16.75 -16.35 1.42
C GLY A 21 -16.06 -15.61 0.30
N ASN A 22 -15.40 -14.52 0.69
CA ASN A 22 -14.62 -13.73 -0.23
C ASN A 22 -13.18 -14.27 -0.32
N ALA A 23 -12.78 -14.74 -1.50
CA ALA A 23 -11.42 -15.22 -1.76
C ALA A 23 -10.34 -14.16 -1.48
N ASN A 24 -10.68 -12.86 -1.48
CA ASN A 24 -9.78 -11.77 -1.16
C ASN A 24 -9.16 -11.91 0.24
N ASN A 25 -9.89 -12.51 1.18
CA ASN A 25 -9.46 -12.68 2.57
C ASN A 25 -8.40 -13.77 2.78
N ILE A 26 -8.03 -14.51 1.74
CA ILE A 26 -6.87 -15.41 1.74
C ILE A 26 -5.59 -14.75 1.22
N SER A 27 -5.61 -13.44 0.96
CA SER A 27 -4.46 -12.66 0.54
C SER A 27 -3.33 -12.72 1.58
N ALA A 28 -2.09 -12.83 1.11
CA ALA A 28 -0.93 -12.76 1.96
C ALA A 28 -0.61 -11.31 2.32
N ILE A 29 -0.29 -11.06 3.59
CA ILE A 29 0.31 -9.80 4.04
C ILE A 29 1.82 -9.96 3.96
N VAL A 30 2.47 -9.17 3.11
CA VAL A 30 3.93 -9.22 2.91
C VAL A 30 4.55 -7.91 3.37
N SER A 31 5.37 -8.00 4.42
CA SER A 31 6.24 -6.89 4.86
C SER A 31 7.66 -7.16 4.44
N TYR A 32 8.29 -6.19 3.81
CA TYR A 32 9.69 -6.30 3.37
C TYR A 32 10.44 -4.99 3.59
N THR A 33 11.73 -5.12 3.75
CA THR A 33 12.64 -3.98 3.84
C THR A 33 13.51 -3.95 2.59
N LEU A 34 13.34 -2.91 1.81
CA LEU A 34 14.18 -2.64 0.65
C LEU A 34 15.55 -2.13 1.09
N GLN A 35 16.49 -2.03 0.14
CA GLN A 35 17.84 -1.57 0.44
C GLN A 35 17.83 -0.27 1.28
N LYS A 36 18.69 -0.25 2.30
CA LYS A 36 18.92 0.91 3.18
C LYS A 36 17.72 1.38 3.97
N GLY A 37 16.83 0.44 4.31
CA GLY A 37 15.85 0.65 5.37
C GLY A 37 14.47 1.11 4.95
N VAL A 38 14.15 1.23 3.66
CA VAL A 38 12.78 1.51 3.20
C VAL A 38 11.88 0.32 3.52
N LYS A 39 10.88 0.53 4.35
CA LYS A 39 9.91 -0.49 4.74
C LYS A 39 8.64 -0.38 3.94
N ALA A 40 8.26 -1.46 3.29
CA ALA A 40 7.03 -1.54 2.52
C ALA A 40 6.13 -2.67 3.04
N LEU A 41 4.82 -2.47 2.91
CA LEU A 41 3.80 -3.45 3.23
C LEU A 41 2.84 -3.60 2.06
N TRP A 42 2.63 -4.83 1.65
CA TRP A 42 1.63 -5.24 0.70
C TRP A 42 0.58 -6.09 1.39
N MET A 43 -0.71 -5.78 1.19
CA MET A 43 -1.80 -6.44 1.89
C MET A 43 -2.72 -7.24 0.95
N GLY A 44 -2.36 -7.36 -0.34
CA GLY A 44 -3.19 -8.02 -1.35
C GLY A 44 -4.57 -7.40 -1.46
N ASP A 45 -5.58 -8.22 -1.57
CA ASP A 45 -6.97 -7.78 -1.70
C ASP A 45 -7.79 -7.94 -0.40
N LEU A 46 -7.11 -7.90 0.77
CA LEU A 46 -7.79 -8.02 2.06
C LEU A 46 -8.92 -7.02 2.20
N GLU A 47 -10.03 -7.49 2.73
CA GLU A 47 -11.20 -6.66 2.98
C GLU A 47 -11.24 -6.12 4.40
N THR A 48 -11.86 -4.96 4.57
CA THR A 48 -12.00 -4.23 5.85
C THR A 48 -12.45 -5.15 6.97
N LYS A 49 -13.54 -5.88 6.74
CA LYS A 49 -14.12 -6.75 7.77
C LYS A 49 -13.19 -7.88 8.23
N PHE A 50 -12.36 -8.40 7.32
CA PHE A 50 -11.37 -9.39 7.69
C PHE A 50 -10.22 -8.77 8.49
N MET A 51 -9.77 -7.58 8.09
CA MET A 51 -8.74 -6.83 8.82
C MET A 51 -9.18 -6.49 10.24
N GLU A 52 -10.45 -6.09 10.44
CA GLU A 52 -11.03 -5.88 11.78
C GLU A 52 -10.97 -7.14 12.66
N ASN A 53 -11.23 -8.31 12.07
CA ASN A 53 -11.19 -9.58 12.80
C ASN A 53 -9.78 -9.96 13.27
N ILE A 54 -8.75 -9.60 12.49
CA ILE A 54 -7.35 -9.97 12.80
C ILE A 54 -6.56 -8.83 13.44
N GLN A 55 -7.13 -7.64 13.64
CA GLN A 55 -6.41 -6.44 14.04
C GLN A 55 -5.58 -6.59 15.33
N ASN A 56 -6.09 -7.36 16.31
CA ASN A 56 -5.42 -7.60 17.58
C ASN A 56 -4.48 -8.82 17.57
N GLU A 57 -4.51 -9.61 16.49
CA GLU A 57 -3.70 -10.82 16.34
C GLU A 57 -2.43 -10.53 15.54
N VAL A 58 -2.39 -9.42 14.82
CA VAL A 58 -1.26 -9.00 13.99
C VAL A 58 -0.53 -7.85 14.67
N LYS A 59 0.78 -7.96 14.76
CA LYS A 59 1.63 -6.82 15.13
C LYS A 59 1.91 -6.01 13.87
N TRP A 60 1.18 -4.93 13.70
CA TRP A 60 1.30 -4.03 12.54
C TRP A 60 2.60 -3.22 12.63
N PRO A 61 3.52 -3.37 11.65
CA PRO A 61 4.78 -2.63 11.67
C PRO A 61 4.59 -1.22 11.14
N LYS A 62 5.35 -0.24 11.64
CA LYS A 62 5.47 1.05 10.96
C LYS A 62 6.15 0.88 9.61
N VAL A 63 5.60 1.52 8.57
CA VAL A 63 6.08 1.40 7.19
C VAL A 63 6.29 2.77 6.54
N ASP A 64 7.11 2.83 5.50
CA ASP A 64 7.29 4.03 4.70
C ASP A 64 6.32 4.02 3.51
N VAL A 65 6.16 2.85 2.89
CA VAL A 65 5.27 2.64 1.74
C VAL A 65 4.22 1.59 2.10
N LEU A 66 2.96 1.93 1.91
CA LEU A 66 1.83 1.03 2.06
C LEU A 66 1.14 0.84 0.71
N PHE A 67 1.06 -0.37 0.22
CA PHE A 67 0.20 -0.70 -0.91
C PHE A 67 -1.20 -0.98 -0.39
N ALA A 68 -2.15 -0.12 -0.76
CA ALA A 68 -3.52 -0.20 -0.29
C ALA A 68 -4.15 -1.54 -0.69
N PRO A 69 -4.77 -2.26 0.25
CA PRO A 69 -5.43 -3.51 -0.06
C PRO A 69 -6.61 -3.28 -1.00
N HIS A 70 -6.91 -4.30 -1.80
CA HIS A 70 -7.98 -4.29 -2.77
C HIS A 70 -7.96 -3.05 -3.68
N HIS A 71 -6.74 -2.70 -4.15
CA HIS A 71 -6.48 -1.53 -5.01
C HIS A 71 -6.85 -0.17 -4.41
N GLY A 72 -7.18 -0.08 -3.12
CA GLY A 72 -7.71 1.12 -2.49
C GLY A 72 -9.23 1.29 -2.63
N ARG A 73 -9.95 0.21 -3.01
CA ARG A 73 -11.40 0.19 -3.10
C ARG A 73 -12.07 0.30 -1.71
N LYS A 74 -13.35 0.66 -1.72
CA LYS A 74 -14.15 0.81 -0.50
C LYS A 74 -14.15 -0.44 0.39
N THR A 75 -14.21 -1.62 -0.20
CA THR A 75 -14.24 -2.89 0.52
C THR A 75 -12.89 -3.24 1.16
N GLY A 76 -11.79 -2.67 0.65
CA GLY A 76 -10.44 -2.81 1.20
C GLY A 76 -10.00 -1.65 2.10
N LYS A 77 -10.90 -0.77 2.54
CA LYS A 77 -10.56 0.32 3.45
C LYS A 77 -9.89 -0.22 4.71
N ILE A 78 -8.68 0.25 5.00
CA ILE A 78 -7.96 -0.15 6.21
C ILE A 78 -8.64 0.48 7.44
N PRO A 79 -8.94 -0.30 8.49
CA PRO A 79 -9.41 0.24 9.75
C PRO A 79 -8.45 1.31 10.31
N SER A 80 -8.99 2.39 10.89
CA SER A 80 -8.20 3.52 11.40
C SER A 80 -7.11 3.09 12.37
N ASP A 81 -7.43 2.20 13.31
CA ASP A 81 -6.51 1.72 14.32
C ASP A 81 -5.31 0.96 13.72
N ILE A 82 -5.53 0.23 12.62
CA ILE A 82 -4.46 -0.43 11.87
C ILE A 82 -3.63 0.61 11.11
N LEU A 83 -4.30 1.56 10.45
CA LEU A 83 -3.62 2.59 9.68
C LEU A 83 -2.74 3.50 10.55
N GLU A 84 -3.21 3.85 11.76
CA GLU A 84 -2.43 4.58 12.76
C GLU A 84 -1.18 3.80 13.24
N GLN A 85 -1.30 2.49 13.42
CA GLN A 85 -0.17 1.64 13.79
C GLN A 85 0.86 1.54 12.66
N LEU A 86 0.38 1.36 11.41
CA LEU A 86 1.23 1.30 10.21
C LEU A 86 1.92 2.63 9.94
N ASP A 87 1.27 3.76 10.25
CA ASP A 87 1.80 5.12 10.13
C ASP A 87 2.58 5.33 8.81
N PRO A 88 1.97 5.08 7.62
CA PRO A 88 2.67 5.15 6.35
C PRO A 88 3.04 6.58 5.97
N GLN A 89 4.18 6.78 5.29
CA GLN A 89 4.54 8.06 4.70
C GLN A 89 3.84 8.30 3.36
N VAL A 90 3.61 7.21 2.62
CA VAL A 90 2.85 7.24 1.36
C VAL A 90 2.03 5.96 1.21
N ILE A 91 0.84 6.11 0.65
CA ILE A 91 -0.06 5.00 0.31
C ILE A 91 -0.19 4.93 -1.21
N ILE A 92 0.17 3.77 -1.77
CA ILE A 92 0.02 3.49 -3.20
C ILE A 92 -1.36 2.88 -3.44
N LEU A 93 -2.19 3.57 -4.22
CA LEU A 93 -3.49 3.08 -4.64
C LEU A 93 -3.33 2.37 -5.99
N GLY A 94 -3.86 1.16 -6.09
CA GLY A 94 -3.85 0.36 -7.31
C GLY A 94 -4.76 0.95 -8.40
N HIS A 95 -4.90 0.23 -9.51
CA HIS A 95 -5.83 0.63 -10.55
C HIS A 95 -7.26 0.26 -10.15
N ALA A 96 -8.15 1.25 -10.07
CA ALA A 96 -9.59 1.08 -9.90
C ALA A 96 -10.33 2.20 -10.62
N GLU A 97 -11.60 2.03 -10.93
CA GLU A 97 -12.39 3.10 -11.49
C GLU A 97 -12.54 4.27 -10.51
N ASN A 98 -12.53 5.50 -11.02
CA ASN A 98 -12.49 6.72 -10.19
C ASN A 98 -13.58 6.81 -9.12
N TRP A 99 -14.77 6.27 -9.38
CA TRP A 99 -15.88 6.27 -8.43
C TRP A 99 -15.68 5.29 -7.24
N GLU A 100 -14.75 4.34 -7.35
CA GLU A 100 -14.40 3.42 -6.27
C GLU A 100 -13.38 4.02 -5.29
N TYR A 101 -12.65 5.04 -5.70
CA TYR A 101 -11.77 5.80 -4.82
C TYR A 101 -12.60 6.78 -4.00
N MET A 102 -12.94 6.38 -2.81
CA MET A 102 -13.37 7.35 -1.82
C MET A 102 -12.13 7.89 -1.12
N ASP A 103 -12.18 9.13 -0.65
CA ASP A 103 -11.09 9.75 0.10
C ASP A 103 -11.00 9.20 1.54
N TYR A 104 -10.72 7.88 1.65
CA TYR A 104 -10.59 7.25 2.95
C TYR A 104 -9.29 7.56 3.65
N TYR A 105 -8.30 7.95 2.85
CA TYR A 105 -6.95 8.19 3.30
C TYR A 105 -6.70 9.68 3.43
N GLY A 106 -7.73 10.47 3.64
CA GLY A 106 -7.63 11.89 3.95
C GLY A 106 -6.64 12.14 5.08
N GLY A 107 -5.69 13.04 4.86
CA GLY A 107 -4.58 13.29 5.77
C GLY A 107 -3.34 12.44 5.53
N TYR A 108 -3.36 11.47 4.61
CA TYR A 108 -2.20 10.71 4.17
C TYR A 108 -1.78 11.08 2.74
N ASN A 109 -0.49 11.02 2.47
CA ASN A 109 0.04 11.16 1.12
C ASN A 109 -0.34 9.92 0.28
N THR A 110 -0.89 10.13 -0.90
CA THR A 110 -1.32 9.04 -1.78
C THR A 110 -0.75 9.20 -3.19
N ILE A 111 -0.39 8.08 -3.82
CA ILE A 111 -0.04 7.99 -5.24
C ILE A 111 -1.05 7.06 -5.90
N LYS A 112 -1.69 7.52 -6.99
CA LYS A 112 -2.79 6.81 -7.67
C LYS A 112 -2.34 6.28 -9.02
N ARG A 113 -2.29 4.96 -9.19
CA ARG A 113 -1.96 4.33 -10.48
C ARG A 113 -2.98 4.64 -11.59
N THR A 114 -4.21 4.93 -11.26
CA THR A 114 -5.24 5.31 -12.24
C THR A 114 -4.87 6.57 -13.02
N SER A 115 -4.20 7.54 -12.38
CA SER A 115 -3.73 8.78 -13.01
C SER A 115 -2.24 8.78 -13.32
N GLY A 116 -1.44 8.03 -12.57
CA GLY A 116 0.02 7.97 -12.71
C GLY A 116 0.52 6.80 -13.57
N GLY A 117 -0.36 5.94 -14.08
CA GLY A 117 0.04 4.78 -14.87
C GLY A 117 0.93 3.79 -14.09
N ASP A 118 1.99 3.31 -14.72
CA ASP A 118 2.97 2.49 -14.03
C ASP A 118 3.85 3.35 -13.13
N ILE A 119 3.95 2.94 -11.87
CA ILE A 119 4.76 3.63 -10.85
C ILE A 119 5.96 2.75 -10.51
N GLN A 120 7.15 3.30 -10.70
CA GLN A 120 8.41 2.71 -10.24
C GLN A 120 8.96 3.50 -9.06
N MET A 121 9.51 2.80 -8.10
CA MET A 121 10.19 3.38 -6.94
C MET A 121 11.63 2.91 -6.90
N ASP A 122 12.57 3.83 -6.96
CA ASP A 122 13.99 3.55 -6.71
C ASP A 122 14.34 3.93 -5.26
N CYS A 123 14.68 2.91 -4.49
CA CYS A 123 14.90 3.04 -3.05
C CYS A 123 16.39 3.02 -2.75
N SER A 124 16.94 4.16 -2.35
CA SER A 124 18.36 4.28 -2.03
C SER A 124 18.62 5.23 -0.86
N ASN A 125 19.54 4.86 0.03
CA ASN A 125 20.06 5.75 1.09
C ASN A 125 18.99 6.44 1.97
N GLY A 126 17.87 5.76 2.27
CA GLY A 126 16.78 6.37 3.04
C GLY A 126 15.96 7.39 2.24
N LYS A 127 15.99 7.28 0.93
CA LYS A 127 15.23 8.10 -0.02
C LYS A 127 14.50 7.18 -0.99
N ILE A 128 13.34 7.62 -1.44
CA ILE A 128 12.59 6.98 -2.51
C ILE A 128 12.44 8.00 -3.64
N ASP A 129 12.92 7.65 -4.83
CA ASP A 129 12.69 8.38 -6.04
C ASP A 129 11.52 7.72 -6.81
N PHE A 130 10.56 8.53 -7.22
CA PHE A 130 9.33 8.05 -7.86
C PHE A 130 9.33 8.40 -9.35
N PHE A 131 8.96 7.41 -10.17
CA PHE A 131 8.85 7.53 -11.61
C PHE A 131 7.49 7.03 -12.07
N SER A 132 6.94 7.64 -13.12
CA SER A 132 5.63 7.37 -13.69
C SER A 132 5.72 7.18 -15.19
N SER A 133 4.87 6.32 -15.77
CA SER A 133 4.70 6.25 -17.22
C SER A 133 3.97 7.48 -17.80
N GLU A 134 3.31 8.27 -16.94
CA GLU A 134 2.58 9.47 -17.33
C GLU A 134 3.43 10.72 -17.09
N GLN A 135 3.87 11.38 -18.17
CA GLN A 135 4.79 12.53 -18.13
C GLN A 135 4.25 13.72 -17.30
N SER A 136 2.94 13.91 -17.30
CA SER A 136 2.30 15.03 -16.60
C SER A 136 1.91 14.73 -15.15
N TYR A 137 2.20 13.51 -14.66
CA TYR A 137 1.84 13.13 -13.30
C TYR A 137 2.72 13.82 -12.27
N THR A 138 2.09 14.41 -11.26
CA THR A 138 2.79 15.12 -10.17
C THR A 138 2.06 14.92 -8.84
N GLU A 139 2.80 15.01 -7.73
CA GLU A 139 2.27 14.98 -6.36
C GLU A 139 2.94 16.07 -5.53
N ASN A 140 2.14 16.91 -4.90
CA ASN A 140 2.61 18.11 -4.21
C ASN A 140 3.42 17.85 -2.93
N PHE A 141 3.36 16.63 -2.38
CA PHE A 141 4.09 16.26 -1.16
C PHE A 141 5.52 15.77 -1.42
N LEU A 142 5.88 15.58 -2.69
CA LEU A 142 7.21 15.13 -3.09
C LEU A 142 8.15 16.31 -3.32
N GLU A 143 9.41 16.12 -2.97
CA GLU A 143 10.50 17.05 -3.29
C GLU A 143 10.95 16.80 -4.74
N ILE A 144 11.10 17.86 -5.53
CA ILE A 144 11.61 17.75 -6.90
C ILE A 144 13.13 17.98 -6.87
N ASP A 145 13.83 17.05 -7.52
CA ASP A 145 15.27 17.12 -7.75
C ASP A 145 15.53 17.18 -9.26
N ASP A 146 15.92 18.37 -9.74
CA ASP A 146 16.12 18.64 -11.17
C ASP A 146 17.27 17.82 -11.81
N SER A 147 18.06 17.11 -11.01
CA SER A 147 19.08 16.18 -11.50
C SER A 147 18.48 14.89 -12.11
N HIS A 148 17.20 14.61 -11.84
CA HIS A 148 16.47 13.45 -12.35
C HIS A 148 15.52 13.89 -13.47
N SER A 149 15.49 13.13 -14.56
CA SER A 149 14.56 13.38 -15.66
C SER A 149 13.77 12.13 -16.06
N THR A 150 14.46 11.08 -16.43
CA THR A 150 13.88 9.81 -16.85
C THR A 150 14.71 8.63 -16.33
N HIS A 151 14.06 7.51 -16.10
CA HIS A 151 14.72 6.23 -15.78
C HIS A 151 13.96 5.10 -16.48
N GLU A 152 14.62 4.31 -17.30
CA GLU A 152 14.04 3.19 -18.06
C GLU A 152 12.75 3.54 -18.83
N GLY A 153 12.66 4.77 -19.37
CA GLY A 153 11.50 5.23 -20.11
C GLY A 153 10.35 5.79 -19.26
N LEU A 154 10.53 5.86 -17.93
CA LEU A 154 9.59 6.49 -17.01
C LEU A 154 10.05 7.90 -16.66
N TYR A 155 9.11 8.78 -16.34
CA TYR A 155 9.35 10.17 -15.99
C TYR A 155 9.43 10.34 -14.48
N TYR A 156 10.49 11.00 -14.02
CA TYR A 156 10.64 11.36 -12.60
C TYR A 156 9.57 12.38 -12.20
N PHE A 157 8.89 12.16 -11.08
CA PHE A 157 7.90 13.10 -10.56
C PHE A 157 8.12 13.50 -9.10
N GLY A 158 9.21 13.06 -8.49
CA GLY A 158 9.65 13.57 -7.19
C GLY A 158 10.24 12.49 -6.28
N SER A 159 10.68 12.93 -5.12
CA SER A 159 11.32 12.08 -4.12
C SER A 159 10.77 12.32 -2.72
N MET A 160 10.99 11.32 -1.86
CA MET A 160 10.65 11.38 -0.45
C MET A 160 11.77 10.77 0.39
N LYS A 161 12.17 11.44 1.47
CA LYS A 161 13.06 10.86 2.49
C LYS A 161 12.27 9.92 3.38
N THR A 162 12.82 8.73 3.64
CA THR A 162 12.24 7.81 4.61
C THR A 162 12.60 8.25 6.03
N ARG A 163 11.76 7.83 6.98
CA ARG A 163 12.01 8.13 8.39
C ARG A 163 13.28 7.41 8.87
N SER A 164 14.14 8.14 9.56
CA SER A 164 15.26 7.53 10.30
C SER A 164 14.69 6.61 11.39
N ARG A 165 15.03 5.33 11.35
CA ARG A 165 14.58 4.34 12.34
C ARG A 165 15.75 3.53 12.86
#